data_ced56eaa19ad6ca3cbd3f6c04323a34d
#
_entry.id   ced56eaa19ad6ca3cbd3f6c04323a34d
#
_cell.length_a   1.000
_cell.length_b   1.000
_cell.length_c   1.000
_cell.angle_alpha   90.00
_cell.angle_beta   90.00
_cell.angle_gamma   90.00
#
_symmetry.space_group_name_H-M   'P 1'
#
loop_
_entity.id
_entity.type
_entity.pdbx_description
1 polymer ?
#
loop_
_entity_poly.entity_id
_entity_poly.type
_entity_poly.pdbx_seq_one_letter_code
_entity_poly.pdbx_strand_id
1 'polypeptide(L)'
;MATMIPNVISNLTRRPQTRLYPFEVRQPPLGARGHIDFDMEKCIFCSLCAKRCPADAIKVDRKGKTLTFEPLRCIVCEACIEGCAKDAITLYEQWRSPVTELYSKIYTPL
;
A
#
# COMPACT_ATOMS: atom_id res chain seq x y z
N MET A 1 27.60 32.50 -16.44
CA MET A 1 27.98 31.66 -15.28
C MET A 1 27.76 32.34 -13.91
N ALA A 2 27.62 33.66 -13.87
CA ALA A 2 27.40 34.40 -12.59
C ALA A 2 26.01 34.20 -11.93
N THR A 3 25.02 33.64 -12.63
CA THR A 3 23.65 33.50 -12.15
C THR A 3 23.41 32.29 -11.23
N MET A 4 24.33 31.34 -11.16
CA MET A 4 24.19 30.16 -10.29
C MET A 4 24.59 30.42 -8.83
N ILE A 5 25.58 31.27 -8.61
CA ILE A 5 26.11 31.56 -7.27
C ILE A 5 25.05 32.14 -6.32
N PRO A 6 24.25 33.16 -6.71
CA PRO A 6 23.19 33.68 -5.84
C PRO A 6 22.14 32.63 -5.49
N ASN A 7 21.80 31.72 -6.43
CA ASN A 7 20.87 30.65 -6.18
C ASN A 7 21.42 29.62 -5.17
N VAL A 8 22.69 29.27 -5.30
CA VAL A 8 23.36 28.35 -4.35
C VAL A 8 23.39 28.97 -2.94
N ILE A 9 23.77 30.23 -2.82
CA ILE A 9 23.81 30.93 -1.52
C ILE A 9 22.40 31.03 -0.93
N SER A 10 21.39 31.37 -1.75
CA SER A 10 20.00 31.45 -1.32
C SER A 10 19.47 30.07 -0.83
N ASN A 11 19.84 28.98 -1.49
CA ASN A 11 19.44 27.65 -1.08
C ASN A 11 20.14 27.18 0.20
N LEU A 12 21.37 27.63 0.42
CA LEU A 12 22.14 27.33 1.63
C LEU A 12 21.57 28.00 2.88
N THR A 13 20.99 29.20 2.73
CA THR A 13 20.45 30.01 3.84
C THR A 13 18.95 29.83 4.06
N ARG A 14 18.21 29.29 3.11
CA ARG A 14 16.76 29.01 3.23
C ARG A 14 16.50 27.77 4.04
N ARG A 15 15.31 27.72 4.68
CA ARG A 15 14.78 26.49 5.28
C ARG A 15 14.62 25.42 4.20
N PRO A 16 14.90 24.13 4.51
CA PRO A 16 14.64 23.02 3.60
C PRO A 16 13.19 23.03 3.12
N GLN A 17 12.97 22.77 1.84
CA GLN A 17 11.61 22.62 1.27
C GLN A 17 11.03 21.23 1.57
N THR A 18 11.86 20.31 2.03
CA THR A 18 11.47 18.96 2.41
C THR A 18 11.04 18.91 3.87
N ARG A 19 10.10 18.03 4.19
CA ARG A 19 9.65 17.78 5.57
C ARG A 19 10.63 16.89 6.31
N LEU A 20 10.68 17.04 7.61
CA LEU A 20 11.51 16.21 8.49
C LEU A 20 10.77 14.88 8.79
N TYR A 21 10.65 14.01 7.80
CA TYR A 21 10.16 12.66 8.02
C TYR A 21 11.22 11.85 8.79
N PRO A 22 10.88 11.00 9.81
CA PRO A 22 9.52 10.63 10.26
C PRO A 22 8.90 11.55 11.33
N PHE A 23 9.55 12.62 11.75
CA PHE A 23 9.06 13.52 12.82
C PHE A 23 7.80 14.29 12.39
N GLU A 24 7.75 14.69 11.12
CA GLU A 24 6.59 15.35 10.52
C GLU A 24 5.96 14.45 9.45
N VAL A 25 4.90 13.75 9.81
CA VAL A 25 4.14 12.91 8.88
C VAL A 25 3.03 13.72 8.24
N ARG A 26 2.95 13.70 6.91
CA ARG A 26 1.86 14.33 6.17
C ARG A 26 0.60 13.50 6.30
N GLN A 27 -0.54 14.16 6.58
CA GLN A 27 -1.84 13.54 6.43
C GLN A 27 -2.07 13.20 4.94
N PRO A 28 -2.51 11.97 4.62
CA PRO A 28 -2.83 11.62 3.24
C PRO A 28 -3.98 12.50 2.71
N PRO A 29 -3.95 12.90 1.44
CA PRO A 29 -5.08 13.59 0.83
C PRO A 29 -6.27 12.65 0.70
N LEU A 30 -7.48 13.21 0.60
CA LEU A 30 -8.70 12.43 0.34
C LEU A 30 -8.55 11.64 -0.96
N GLY A 31 -8.90 10.36 -0.93
CA GLY A 31 -8.74 9.45 -2.05
C GLY A 31 -7.32 8.93 -2.26
N ALA A 32 -6.43 9.10 -1.28
CA ALA A 32 -5.10 8.50 -1.34
C ALA A 32 -5.20 6.97 -1.31
N ARG A 33 -4.37 6.31 -2.13
CA ARG A 33 -4.22 4.85 -2.13
C ARG A 33 -3.11 4.46 -1.18
N GLY A 34 -3.47 4.17 0.07
CA GLY A 34 -2.51 3.83 1.11
C GLY A 34 -2.20 2.34 1.17
N HIS A 35 -3.11 1.54 1.70
CA HIS A 35 -2.96 0.09 1.75
C HIS A 35 -4.30 -0.63 1.72
N ILE A 36 -4.27 -1.91 1.37
CA ILE A 36 -5.43 -2.80 1.39
C ILE A 36 -5.33 -3.77 2.56
N ASP A 37 -6.49 -4.13 3.10
CA ASP A 37 -6.64 -5.18 4.10
C ASP A 37 -7.83 -6.07 3.77
N PHE A 38 -7.84 -7.29 4.32
CA PHE A 38 -8.80 -8.33 4.00
C PHE A 38 -9.67 -8.65 5.21
N ASP A 39 -10.99 -8.62 5.01
CA ASP A 39 -11.98 -9.04 6.00
C ASP A 39 -12.29 -10.54 5.79
N MET A 40 -11.86 -11.36 6.74
CA MET A 40 -12.00 -12.82 6.63
C MET A 40 -13.42 -13.29 6.94
N GLU A 41 -14.23 -12.51 7.64
CA GLU A 41 -15.63 -12.86 7.90
C GLU A 41 -16.47 -12.84 6.62
N LYS A 42 -16.14 -11.96 5.69
CA LYS A 42 -16.81 -11.83 4.38
C LYS A 42 -16.18 -12.67 3.28
N CYS A 43 -14.92 -13.06 3.45
CA CYS A 43 -14.14 -13.73 2.41
C CYS A 43 -14.59 -15.19 2.22
N ILE A 44 -14.93 -15.56 0.99
CA ILE A 44 -15.31 -16.93 0.59
C ILE A 44 -14.19 -17.69 -0.12
N PHE A 45 -12.98 -17.15 -0.13
CA PHE A 45 -11.80 -17.76 -0.78
C PHE A 45 -12.01 -18.15 -2.26
N CYS A 46 -12.75 -17.34 -3.02
CA CYS A 46 -13.10 -17.62 -4.43
C CYS A 46 -11.93 -17.47 -5.42
N SER A 47 -10.79 -16.92 -4.98
CA SER A 47 -9.56 -16.64 -5.78
C SER A 47 -9.71 -15.60 -6.90
N LEU A 48 -10.81 -14.86 -7.01
CA LEU A 48 -10.98 -13.84 -8.03
C LEU A 48 -9.97 -12.68 -7.85
N CYS A 49 -9.72 -12.27 -6.60
CA CYS A 49 -8.73 -11.25 -6.28
C CYS A 49 -7.30 -11.65 -6.72
N ALA A 50 -6.92 -12.92 -6.54
CA ALA A 50 -5.64 -13.43 -6.99
C ALA A 50 -5.51 -13.41 -8.52
N LYS A 51 -6.58 -13.80 -9.24
CA LYS A 51 -6.59 -13.79 -10.72
C LYS A 51 -6.55 -12.39 -11.33
N ARG A 52 -7.09 -11.39 -10.64
CA ARG A 52 -7.11 -10.00 -11.10
C ARG A 52 -5.87 -9.20 -10.68
N CYS A 53 -5.04 -9.73 -9.80
CA CYS A 53 -3.87 -9.03 -9.31
C CYS A 53 -2.75 -8.97 -10.36
N PRO A 54 -2.41 -7.80 -10.93
CA PRO A 54 -1.37 -7.69 -11.95
C PRO A 54 0.04 -7.89 -11.38
N ALA A 55 0.21 -7.69 -10.06
CA ALA A 55 1.49 -7.83 -9.36
C ALA A 55 1.69 -9.21 -8.73
N ASP A 56 0.73 -10.13 -8.89
CA ASP A 56 0.75 -11.47 -8.27
C ASP A 56 1.03 -11.43 -6.75
N ALA A 57 0.49 -10.40 -6.08
CA ALA A 57 0.69 -10.15 -4.66
C ALA A 57 -0.26 -10.94 -3.76
N ILE A 58 -1.25 -11.62 -4.34
CA ILE A 58 -2.30 -12.36 -3.62
C ILE A 58 -2.32 -13.81 -4.09
N LYS A 59 -2.19 -14.73 -3.14
CA LYS A 59 -2.33 -16.17 -3.38
C LYS A 59 -3.45 -16.72 -2.51
N VAL A 60 -4.35 -17.49 -3.09
CA VAL A 60 -5.49 -18.07 -2.38
C VAL A 60 -5.49 -19.58 -2.55
N ASP A 61 -5.42 -20.29 -1.44
CA ASP A 61 -5.66 -21.73 -1.39
C ASP A 61 -7.13 -21.98 -1.00
N ARG A 62 -7.90 -22.50 -1.95
CA ARG A 62 -9.32 -22.81 -1.73
C ARG A 62 -9.54 -24.02 -0.83
N LYS A 63 -8.62 -24.99 -0.88
CA LYS A 63 -8.73 -26.23 -0.09
C LYS A 63 -8.38 -25.96 1.36
N GLY A 64 -7.28 -25.24 1.59
CA GLY A 64 -6.83 -24.86 2.92
C GLY A 64 -7.55 -23.63 3.48
N LYS A 65 -8.42 -22.96 2.70
CA LYS A 65 -9.06 -21.68 3.08
C LYS A 65 -8.05 -20.65 3.62
N THR A 66 -6.94 -20.53 2.93
CA THR A 66 -5.89 -19.58 3.30
C THR A 66 -5.68 -18.55 2.20
N LEU A 67 -5.47 -17.30 2.59
CA LEU A 67 -5.11 -16.20 1.71
C LEU A 67 -3.76 -15.67 2.15
N THR A 68 -2.77 -15.74 1.27
CA THR A 68 -1.45 -15.15 1.49
C THR A 68 -1.35 -13.86 0.69
N PHE A 69 -1.03 -12.78 1.36
CA PHE A 69 -0.87 -11.46 0.78
C PHE A 69 0.56 -10.94 0.99
N GLU A 70 1.20 -10.54 -0.09
CA GLU A 70 2.53 -9.93 -0.08
C GLU A 70 2.42 -8.40 -0.22
N PRO A 71 2.41 -7.64 0.89
CA PRO A 71 2.14 -6.21 0.86
C PRO A 71 3.13 -5.40 0.05
N LEU A 72 4.40 -5.82 0.00
CA LEU A 72 5.48 -5.10 -0.68
C LEU A 72 5.48 -5.31 -2.20
N ARG A 73 4.75 -6.33 -2.69
CA ARG A 73 4.50 -6.53 -4.12
C ARG A 73 3.27 -5.79 -4.61
N CYS A 74 2.38 -5.41 -3.70
CA CYS A 74 1.12 -4.76 -4.03
C CYS A 74 1.34 -3.33 -4.52
N ILE A 75 0.84 -3.01 -5.72
CA ILE A 75 0.87 -1.67 -6.31
C ILE A 75 -0.37 -0.82 -5.99
N VAL A 76 -1.26 -1.31 -5.13
CA VAL A 76 -2.50 -0.66 -4.70
C VAL A 76 -3.36 -0.18 -5.88
N CYS A 77 -3.54 -1.03 -6.88
CA CYS A 77 -4.29 -0.70 -8.12
C CYS A 77 -5.81 -0.85 -8.00
N GLU A 78 -6.32 -1.40 -6.87
CA GLU A 78 -7.74 -1.63 -6.57
C GLU A 78 -8.45 -2.70 -7.42
N ALA A 79 -7.82 -3.30 -8.43
CA ALA A 79 -8.42 -4.32 -9.29
C ALA A 79 -8.98 -5.54 -8.52
N CYS A 80 -8.40 -5.87 -7.36
CA CYS A 80 -8.90 -6.92 -6.48
C CYS A 80 -10.18 -6.50 -5.74
N ILE A 81 -10.32 -5.22 -5.40
CA ILE A 81 -11.50 -4.65 -4.73
C ILE A 81 -12.69 -4.69 -5.67
N GLU A 82 -12.54 -4.12 -6.88
CA GLU A 82 -13.58 -4.15 -7.94
C GLU A 82 -14.00 -5.59 -8.30
N GLY A 83 -13.10 -6.54 -8.15
CA GLY A 83 -13.35 -7.94 -8.45
C GLY A 83 -13.96 -8.74 -7.31
N CYS A 84 -14.11 -8.18 -6.13
CA CYS A 84 -14.59 -8.88 -4.95
C CYS A 84 -16.11 -8.84 -4.86
N ALA A 85 -16.79 -9.95 -5.17
CA ALA A 85 -18.24 -10.05 -5.09
C ALA A 85 -18.82 -9.99 -3.65
N LYS A 86 -17.97 -10.01 -2.63
CA LYS A 86 -18.34 -10.00 -1.20
C LYS A 86 -17.85 -8.79 -0.45
N ASP A 87 -17.25 -7.82 -1.14
CA ASP A 87 -16.69 -6.60 -0.53
C ASP A 87 -15.80 -6.89 0.69
N ALA A 88 -15.03 -7.98 0.58
CA ALA A 88 -14.13 -8.45 1.65
C ALA A 88 -12.76 -7.75 1.64
N ILE A 89 -12.55 -6.77 0.79
CA ILE A 89 -11.27 -6.07 0.65
C ILE A 89 -11.52 -4.58 0.85
N THR A 90 -10.83 -3.98 1.81
CA THR A 90 -10.96 -2.56 2.15
C THR A 90 -9.69 -1.80 1.82
N LEU A 91 -9.84 -0.63 1.20
CA LEU A 91 -8.76 0.32 0.97
C LEU A 91 -8.70 1.33 2.10
N TYR A 92 -7.52 1.53 2.66
CA TYR A 92 -7.23 2.56 3.64
C TYR A 92 -6.37 3.66 3.02
N GLU A 93 -6.63 4.91 3.36
CA GLU A 93 -5.87 6.05 2.86
C GLU A 93 -4.48 6.17 3.51
N GLN A 94 -4.32 5.64 4.72
CA GLN A 94 -3.05 5.68 5.44
C GLN A 94 -2.01 4.79 4.79
N TRP A 95 -0.79 5.29 4.66
CA TRP A 95 0.35 4.49 4.22
C TRP A 95 0.82 3.55 5.33
N ARG A 96 1.37 2.43 4.92
CA ARG A 96 2.02 1.52 5.87
C ARG A 96 3.29 2.12 6.42
N SER A 97 3.63 1.70 7.63
CA SER A 97 4.95 1.98 8.18
C SER A 97 6.03 1.33 7.31
N PRO A 98 7.18 2.01 7.10
CA PRO A 98 8.30 1.43 6.38
C PRO A 98 8.82 0.19 7.12
N VAL A 99 9.27 -0.80 6.36
CA VAL A 99 9.82 -2.05 6.87
C VAL A 99 11.15 -2.35 6.17
N THR A 100 12.04 -3.04 6.85
CA THR A 100 13.37 -3.40 6.33
C THR A 100 13.42 -4.80 5.72
N GLU A 101 12.42 -5.64 6.00
CA GLU A 101 12.38 -7.02 5.56
C GLU A 101 11.12 -7.32 4.75
N LEU A 102 11.24 -8.26 3.80
CA LEU A 102 10.09 -8.78 3.08
C LEU A 102 9.23 -9.63 4.02
N TYR A 103 7.93 -9.37 4.04
CA TYR A 103 7.00 -10.15 4.82
C TYR A 103 5.72 -10.45 4.04
N SER A 104 5.08 -11.55 4.38
CA SER A 104 3.75 -11.91 3.89
C SER A 104 2.76 -11.99 5.04
N LYS A 105 1.53 -11.56 4.81
CA LYS A 105 0.42 -11.74 5.73
C LYS A 105 -0.38 -12.97 5.32
N ILE A 106 -0.60 -13.88 6.24
CA ILE A 106 -1.42 -15.07 6.03
C ILE A 106 -2.74 -14.86 6.77
N TYR A 107 -3.83 -14.94 6.04
CA TYR A 107 -5.18 -14.83 6.55
C TYR A 107 -5.85 -16.20 6.51
N THR A 108 -6.37 -16.62 7.64
CA THR A 108 -7.16 -17.85 7.81
C THR A 108 -8.55 -17.50 8.32
N PRO A 109 -9.58 -18.27 8.03
CA PRO A 109 -10.90 -18.08 8.64
C PRO A 109 -10.80 -18.31 10.16
N LEU A 110 -11.57 -17.55 10.92
CA LEU A 110 -11.76 -17.75 12.37
C LEU A 110 -12.58 -19.01 12.64
#